data_6ab8ac07b02b9ec1124437b068a7c513
#
_entry.id   6ab8ac07b02b9ec1124437b068a7c513
#
_cell.length_a   1.000
_cell.length_b   1.000
_cell.length_c   1.000
_cell.angle_alpha   90.00
_cell.angle_beta   90.00
_cell.angle_gamma   90.00
#
_symmetry.space_group_name_H-M   'P 1'
#
loop_
_entity.id
_entity.type
_entity.pdbx_description
1 polymer ?
#
loop_
_entity_poly.entity_id
_entity_poly.type
_entity_poly.pdbx_seq_one_letter_code
_entity_poly.pdbx_strand_id
1 'polypeptide(L)'
;MNNEGLQSIVTIVVVVVVLTIALIPVIALLIYVVYQNEKRKKIRARILSARRDVIGDKHWLPARYASEPRFNSWFKIFPWEGAGIMVIVTGSVLFLGETLSGKPLTLQFSPGNSRLNWLGKTPWPNGAISWLRFDTAAEKHYFSSETGPLVFGSHKSTKALYDEANRYFGGSGQ
;
A
#
# COMPACT_ATOMS: atom_id res chain seq x y z
N MET A 1 37.35 17.34 42.15
CA MET A 1 36.85 16.92 40.81
C MET A 1 37.22 18.04 39.87
N ASN A 2 38.09 17.78 38.88
CA ASN A 2 38.54 18.83 37.96
C ASN A 2 37.39 19.28 37.06
N ASN A 3 37.33 20.58 36.75
CA ASN A 3 36.26 21.15 35.89
C ASN A 3 36.10 20.41 34.55
N GLU A 4 37.18 19.88 33.99
CA GLU A 4 37.19 19.09 32.75
C GLU A 4 36.39 17.77 32.92
N GLY A 5 36.52 17.08 34.06
CA GLY A 5 35.74 15.85 34.29
C GLY A 5 34.25 16.11 34.43
N LEU A 6 33.87 17.22 35.06
CA LEU A 6 32.48 17.62 35.17
C LEU A 6 31.87 17.99 33.81
N GLN A 7 32.61 18.76 33.01
CA GLN A 7 32.16 19.11 31.65
C GLN A 7 31.98 17.89 30.74
N SER A 8 32.89 16.91 30.82
CA SER A 8 32.78 15.65 30.06
C SER A 8 31.54 14.86 30.45
N ILE A 9 31.24 14.73 31.75
CA ILE A 9 30.04 14.05 32.23
C ILE A 9 28.77 14.76 31.74
N VAL A 10 28.70 16.09 31.87
CA VAL A 10 27.55 16.88 31.41
C VAL A 10 27.33 16.71 29.92
N THR A 11 28.40 16.76 29.12
CA THR A 11 28.32 16.55 27.66
C THR A 11 27.77 15.16 27.30
N ILE A 12 28.26 14.11 27.96
CA ILE A 12 27.76 12.74 27.74
C ILE A 12 26.29 12.64 28.10
N VAL A 13 25.87 13.19 29.22
CA VAL A 13 24.47 13.15 29.65
C VAL A 13 23.57 13.89 28.61
N VAL A 14 23.98 15.06 28.17
CA VAL A 14 23.22 15.82 27.14
C VAL A 14 23.12 15.06 25.84
N VAL A 15 24.20 14.44 25.35
CA VAL A 15 24.21 13.65 24.14
C VAL A 15 23.27 12.45 24.27
N VAL A 16 23.32 11.72 25.39
CA VAL A 16 22.43 10.57 25.63
C VAL A 16 20.97 10.99 25.67
N VAL A 17 20.66 12.09 26.35
CA VAL A 17 19.27 12.62 26.38
C VAL A 17 18.78 13.02 25.01
N VAL A 18 19.59 13.73 24.23
CA VAL A 18 19.22 14.15 22.86
C VAL A 18 19.00 12.94 21.95
N LEU A 19 19.90 11.94 22.01
CA LEU A 19 19.73 10.70 21.24
C LEU A 19 18.48 9.94 21.65
N THR A 20 18.19 9.85 22.95
CA THR A 20 16.99 9.18 23.44
C THR A 20 15.73 9.87 22.94
N ILE A 21 15.66 11.20 23.01
CA ILE A 21 14.52 11.99 22.50
C ILE A 21 14.37 11.80 20.99
N ALA A 22 15.46 11.76 20.25
CA ALA A 22 15.44 11.55 18.80
C ALA A 22 14.99 10.13 18.40
N LEU A 23 15.25 9.10 19.24
CA LEU A 23 14.84 7.72 18.97
C LEU A 23 13.35 7.46 19.20
N ILE A 24 12.71 8.18 20.13
CA ILE A 24 11.28 8.00 20.46
C ILE A 24 10.39 8.05 19.21
N PRO A 25 10.43 9.09 18.35
CA PRO A 25 9.58 9.16 17.16
C PRO A 25 9.89 8.06 16.14
N VAL A 26 11.13 7.62 16.04
CA VAL A 26 11.53 6.51 15.16
C VAL A 26 10.91 5.21 15.62
N ILE A 27 11.00 4.90 16.91
CA ILE A 27 10.40 3.71 17.51
C ILE A 27 8.87 3.76 17.37
N ALA A 28 8.25 4.90 17.65
CA ALA A 28 6.81 5.08 17.50
C ALA A 28 6.36 4.84 16.04
N LEU A 29 7.13 5.35 15.06
CA LEU A 29 6.87 5.12 13.64
C LEU A 29 6.99 3.64 13.27
N LEU A 30 8.01 2.94 13.75
CA LEU A 30 8.19 1.50 13.51
C LEU A 30 7.03 0.68 14.09
N ILE A 31 6.64 0.96 15.33
CA ILE A 31 5.48 0.31 15.97
C ILE A 31 4.22 0.55 15.13
N TYR A 32 4.00 1.79 14.67
CA TYR A 32 2.85 2.15 13.85
C TYR A 32 2.86 1.42 12.49
N VAL A 33 4.01 1.29 11.84
CA VAL A 33 4.16 0.54 10.58
C VAL A 33 3.82 -0.94 10.78
N VAL A 34 4.32 -1.56 11.85
CA VAL A 34 4.02 -2.96 12.20
C VAL A 34 2.52 -3.13 12.49
N TYR A 35 1.93 -2.26 13.31
CA TYR A 35 0.50 -2.27 13.61
C TYR A 35 -0.36 -2.19 12.33
N GLN A 36 -0.04 -1.27 11.43
CA GLN A 36 -0.77 -1.13 10.16
C GLN A 36 -0.59 -2.36 9.26
N ASN A 37 0.57 -2.99 9.27
CA ASN A 37 0.80 -4.24 8.53
C ASN A 37 -0.09 -5.38 9.04
N GLU A 38 -0.16 -5.58 10.36
CA GLU A 38 -1.03 -6.59 10.96
C GLU A 38 -2.52 -6.30 10.70
N LYS A 39 -2.92 -5.03 10.76
CA LYS A 39 -4.27 -4.62 10.38
C LYS A 39 -4.61 -5.03 8.95
N ARG A 40 -3.72 -4.77 7.99
CA ARG A 40 -3.93 -5.16 6.58
C ARG A 40 -4.00 -6.68 6.40
N LYS A 41 -3.15 -7.45 7.11
CA LYS A 41 -3.23 -8.92 7.09
C LYS A 41 -4.59 -9.42 7.59
N LYS A 42 -5.11 -8.84 8.69
CA LYS A 42 -6.43 -9.17 9.24
C LYS A 42 -7.56 -8.83 8.26
N ILE A 43 -7.48 -7.69 7.58
CA ILE A 43 -8.45 -7.32 6.53
C ILE A 43 -8.47 -8.39 5.44
N ARG A 44 -7.32 -8.78 4.90
CA ARG A 44 -7.24 -9.82 3.85
C ARG A 44 -7.76 -11.17 4.32
N ALA A 45 -7.37 -11.61 5.52
CA ALA A 45 -7.86 -12.87 6.08
C ALA A 45 -9.39 -12.87 6.22
N ARG A 46 -9.98 -11.76 6.66
CA ARG A 46 -11.43 -11.58 6.75
C ARG A 46 -12.10 -11.65 5.38
N ILE A 47 -11.54 -10.97 4.38
CA ILE A 47 -12.08 -10.98 3.01
C ILE A 47 -12.01 -12.40 2.43
N LEU A 48 -10.88 -13.09 2.57
CA LEU A 48 -10.70 -14.46 2.09
C LEU A 48 -11.70 -15.43 2.72
N SER A 49 -12.00 -15.28 4.01
CA SER A 49 -12.98 -16.11 4.69
C SER A 49 -14.42 -15.77 4.31
N ALA A 50 -14.75 -14.47 4.23
CA ALA A 50 -16.11 -13.99 3.98
C ALA A 50 -16.55 -14.08 2.52
N ARG A 51 -15.62 -14.09 1.58
CA ARG A 51 -15.90 -14.06 0.13
C ARG A 51 -15.32 -15.28 -0.60
N ARG A 52 -15.22 -16.40 0.11
CA ARG A 52 -14.74 -17.66 -0.45
C ARG A 52 -15.58 -18.13 -1.65
N ASP A 53 -16.87 -17.83 -1.65
CA ASP A 53 -17.80 -18.06 -2.74
C ASP A 53 -17.41 -17.37 -4.05
N VAL A 54 -16.93 -16.15 -3.98
CA VAL A 54 -16.53 -15.33 -5.13
C VAL A 54 -15.10 -15.63 -5.56
N ILE A 55 -14.20 -15.83 -4.58
CA ILE A 55 -12.76 -16.05 -4.81
C ILE A 55 -12.52 -17.47 -5.31
N GLY A 56 -13.07 -18.48 -4.63
CA GLY A 56 -12.88 -19.91 -4.98
C GLY A 56 -11.40 -20.24 -5.17
N ASP A 57 -11.10 -20.93 -6.25
CA ASP A 57 -9.73 -21.30 -6.65
C ASP A 57 -9.06 -20.27 -7.57
N LYS A 58 -9.68 -19.08 -7.72
CA LYS A 58 -9.14 -18.03 -8.59
C LYS A 58 -7.85 -17.47 -8.02
N HIS A 59 -6.96 -17.10 -8.93
CA HIS A 59 -5.73 -16.43 -8.56
C HIS A 59 -6.04 -15.04 -7.98
N TRP A 60 -5.46 -14.74 -6.83
CA TRP A 60 -5.58 -13.45 -6.17
C TRP A 60 -4.22 -12.94 -5.69
N LEU A 61 -4.10 -11.62 -5.65
CA LEU A 61 -2.88 -10.94 -5.23
C LEU A 61 -3.20 -9.89 -4.17
N PRO A 62 -2.37 -9.76 -3.11
CA PRO A 62 -2.56 -8.72 -2.12
C PRO A 62 -2.25 -7.35 -2.72
N ALA A 63 -3.16 -6.40 -2.51
CA ALA A 63 -3.03 -5.06 -3.07
C ALA A 63 -3.35 -3.97 -2.05
N ARG A 64 -2.62 -2.86 -2.15
CA ARG A 64 -2.91 -1.59 -1.50
C ARG A 64 -3.71 -0.73 -2.45
N TYR A 65 -4.59 0.07 -1.91
CA TYR A 65 -5.49 0.95 -2.66
C TYR A 65 -5.31 2.40 -2.28
N ALA A 66 -5.39 3.29 -3.26
CA ALA A 66 -5.57 4.72 -3.07
C ALA A 66 -6.60 5.26 -4.06
N SER A 67 -7.50 6.10 -3.57
CA SER A 67 -8.36 6.93 -4.42
C SER A 67 -7.57 8.07 -5.06
N GLU A 68 -8.13 8.73 -6.07
CA GLU A 68 -7.50 9.88 -6.71
C GLU A 68 -7.21 11.03 -5.73
N PRO A 69 -8.13 11.43 -4.82
CA PRO A 69 -7.82 12.43 -3.80
C PRO A 69 -6.67 12.02 -2.89
N ARG A 70 -6.62 10.74 -2.49
CA ARG A 70 -5.53 10.23 -1.65
C ARG A 70 -4.20 10.21 -2.40
N PHE A 71 -4.19 9.76 -3.64
CA PHE A 71 -2.98 9.70 -4.46
C PHE A 71 -2.39 11.08 -4.71
N ASN A 72 -3.23 12.09 -4.96
CA ASN A 72 -2.83 13.46 -5.24
C ASN A 72 -2.56 14.30 -3.98
N SER A 73 -2.92 13.82 -2.79
CA SER A 73 -2.63 14.52 -1.54
C SER A 73 -1.13 14.66 -1.33
N TRP A 74 -0.68 15.89 -1.03
CA TRP A 74 0.72 16.18 -0.73
C TRP A 74 1.15 15.65 0.65
N PHE A 75 0.29 15.86 1.67
CA PHE A 75 0.62 15.50 3.05
C PHE A 75 -0.05 14.17 3.45
N LYS A 76 0.75 13.12 3.53
CA LYS A 76 0.29 11.79 3.92
C LYS A 76 1.43 10.93 4.49
N ILE A 77 1.17 10.24 5.59
CA ILE A 77 2.12 9.29 6.18
C ILE A 77 2.26 8.05 5.29
N PHE A 78 1.12 7.57 4.75
CA PHE A 78 1.10 6.48 3.80
C PHE A 78 0.43 6.91 2.49
N PRO A 79 0.97 6.50 1.35
CA PRO A 79 0.39 6.83 0.05
C PRO A 79 -0.90 6.05 -0.27
N TRP A 80 -1.30 5.10 0.57
CA TRP A 80 -2.52 4.29 0.44
C TRP A 80 -3.50 4.56 1.57
N GLU A 81 -4.77 4.28 1.34
CA GLU A 81 -5.85 4.42 2.32
C GLU A 81 -6.64 3.13 2.53
N GLY A 82 -6.39 2.11 1.71
CA GLY A 82 -7.05 0.82 1.81
C GLY A 82 -6.11 -0.34 1.51
N ALA A 83 -6.58 -1.53 1.86
CA ALA A 83 -5.92 -2.78 1.57
C ALA A 83 -6.94 -3.88 1.27
N GLY A 84 -6.54 -4.84 0.47
CA GLY A 84 -7.41 -5.95 0.09
C GLY A 84 -6.70 -6.96 -0.78
N ILE A 85 -7.48 -7.65 -1.58
CA ILE A 85 -7.03 -8.59 -2.59
C ILE A 85 -7.57 -8.19 -3.95
N MET A 86 -6.77 -8.38 -4.97
CA MET A 86 -7.16 -8.25 -6.36
C MET A 86 -7.33 -9.65 -6.93
N VAL A 87 -8.54 -9.96 -7.39
CA VAL A 87 -8.90 -11.25 -7.97
C VAL A 87 -9.06 -11.06 -9.47
N ILE A 88 -8.33 -11.85 -10.25
CA ILE A 88 -8.42 -11.79 -11.71
C ILE A 88 -9.40 -12.87 -12.16
N VAL A 89 -10.46 -12.44 -12.81
CA VAL A 89 -11.50 -13.30 -13.37
C VAL A 89 -11.58 -13.07 -14.88
N THR A 90 -12.12 -14.03 -15.61
CA THR A 90 -12.28 -13.90 -17.06
C THR A 90 -13.07 -12.63 -17.40
N GLY A 91 -12.43 -11.73 -18.14
CA GLY A 91 -13.04 -10.48 -18.60
C GLY A 91 -13.14 -9.36 -17.55
N SER A 92 -12.63 -9.56 -16.33
CA SER A 92 -12.62 -8.48 -15.34
C SER A 92 -11.58 -8.66 -14.24
N VAL A 93 -11.26 -7.56 -13.57
CA VAL A 93 -10.44 -7.54 -12.35
C VAL A 93 -11.32 -7.03 -11.22
N LEU A 94 -11.41 -7.82 -10.15
CA LEU A 94 -12.20 -7.49 -8.98
C LEU A 94 -11.27 -7.14 -7.81
N PHE A 95 -11.43 -5.97 -7.22
CA PHE A 95 -10.79 -5.62 -5.97
C PHE A 95 -11.78 -5.74 -4.82
N LEU A 96 -11.42 -6.56 -3.85
CA LEU A 96 -12.15 -6.74 -2.59
C LEU A 96 -11.27 -6.25 -1.47
N GLY A 97 -11.69 -5.20 -0.77
CA GLY A 97 -10.86 -4.53 0.24
C GLY A 97 -11.66 -3.81 1.30
N GLU A 98 -10.92 -3.17 2.18
CA GLU A 98 -11.42 -2.20 3.15
C GLU A 98 -10.47 -1.00 3.19
N THR A 99 -11.02 0.18 3.46
CA THR A 99 -10.20 1.32 3.87
C THR A 99 -9.55 1.06 5.23
N LEU A 100 -8.52 1.82 5.57
CA LEU A 100 -7.90 1.76 6.91
C LEU A 100 -8.87 2.25 8.02
N SER A 101 -9.95 2.95 7.65
CA SER A 101 -11.06 3.31 8.56
C SER A 101 -12.12 2.21 8.72
N GLY A 102 -12.01 1.10 7.97
CA GLY A 102 -12.94 -0.04 8.06
C GLY A 102 -14.11 0.01 7.08
N LYS A 103 -14.15 0.98 6.15
CA LYS A 103 -15.18 1.04 5.12
C LYS A 103 -14.91 -0.04 4.05
N PRO A 104 -15.88 -0.92 3.75
CA PRO A 104 -15.69 -1.94 2.72
C PRO A 104 -15.56 -1.30 1.33
N LEU A 105 -14.72 -1.91 0.50
CA LEU A 105 -14.46 -1.53 -0.88
C LEU A 105 -14.64 -2.73 -1.79
N THR A 106 -15.55 -2.62 -2.76
CA THR A 106 -15.69 -3.60 -3.85
C THR A 106 -15.67 -2.84 -5.16
N LEU A 107 -14.63 -3.06 -5.95
CA LEU A 107 -14.43 -2.37 -7.22
C LEU A 107 -14.25 -3.42 -8.32
N GLN A 108 -14.97 -3.26 -9.42
CA GLN A 108 -14.88 -4.15 -10.58
C GLN A 108 -14.49 -3.36 -11.82
N PHE A 109 -13.45 -3.84 -12.48
CA PHE A 109 -12.88 -3.25 -13.68
C PHE A 109 -12.99 -4.24 -14.83
N SER A 110 -13.47 -3.77 -15.97
CA SER A 110 -13.52 -4.53 -17.21
C SER A 110 -13.11 -3.64 -18.39
N PRO A 111 -12.68 -4.22 -19.53
CA PRO A 111 -12.28 -3.44 -20.70
C PRO A 111 -13.36 -2.47 -21.19
N GLY A 112 -14.64 -2.80 -20.97
CA GLY A 112 -15.77 -1.95 -21.38
C GLY A 112 -16.05 -0.76 -20.47
N ASN A 113 -15.59 -0.78 -19.20
CA ASN A 113 -15.90 0.28 -18.22
C ASN A 113 -14.66 0.97 -17.63
N SER A 114 -13.47 0.49 -17.94
CA SER A 114 -12.24 1.05 -17.37
C SER A 114 -11.04 0.83 -18.28
N ARG A 115 -10.04 1.70 -18.11
CA ARG A 115 -8.76 1.62 -18.79
C ARG A 115 -7.65 1.34 -17.79
N LEU A 116 -6.84 0.32 -18.04
CA LEU A 116 -5.67 -0.03 -17.23
C LEU A 116 -4.44 0.74 -17.71
N ASN A 117 -3.75 1.37 -16.77
CA ASN A 117 -2.53 2.14 -17.02
C ASN A 117 -1.41 1.73 -16.06
N TRP A 118 -0.20 1.60 -16.59
CA TRP A 118 1.02 1.45 -15.81
C TRP A 118 1.62 2.81 -15.51
N LEU A 119 1.77 3.16 -14.22
CA LEU A 119 2.42 4.40 -13.80
C LEU A 119 3.88 4.19 -13.44
N GLY A 120 4.27 2.95 -13.13
CA GLY A 120 5.61 2.66 -12.67
C GLY A 120 5.89 3.25 -11.29
N LYS A 121 7.18 3.46 -11.01
CA LYS A 121 7.66 4.02 -9.75
C LYS A 121 7.37 5.52 -9.71
N THR A 122 6.57 5.95 -8.76
CA THR A 122 6.24 7.37 -8.58
C THR A 122 7.17 8.01 -7.55
N PRO A 123 7.50 9.30 -7.71
CA PRO A 123 8.32 10.03 -6.74
C PRO A 123 7.56 10.23 -5.41
N TRP A 124 8.29 10.70 -4.41
CA TRP A 124 7.67 11.28 -3.22
C TRP A 124 6.67 12.40 -3.63
N PRO A 125 5.44 12.48 -3.06
CA PRO A 125 4.99 11.84 -1.80
C PRO A 125 4.29 10.47 -1.97
N ASN A 126 4.28 9.86 -3.14
CA ASN A 126 3.63 8.56 -3.36
C ASN A 126 4.50 7.35 -2.95
N GLY A 127 5.42 7.58 -2.01
CA GLY A 127 6.18 6.55 -1.31
C GLY A 127 7.30 5.90 -2.13
N ALA A 128 7.64 6.44 -3.31
CA ALA A 128 8.61 5.87 -4.24
C ALA A 128 8.32 4.39 -4.60
N ILE A 129 7.05 3.97 -4.51
CA ILE A 129 6.56 2.65 -4.89
C ILE A 129 5.96 2.68 -6.29
N SER A 130 5.78 1.50 -6.87
CA SER A 130 5.14 1.38 -8.18
C SER A 130 3.63 1.26 -8.06
N TRP A 131 2.95 1.89 -9.00
CA TRP A 131 1.50 1.91 -9.08
C TRP A 131 1.01 1.48 -10.44
N LEU A 132 -0.12 0.81 -10.46
CA LEU A 132 -0.99 0.68 -11.61
C LEU A 132 -2.29 1.47 -11.33
N ARG A 133 -2.99 1.85 -12.38
CA ARG A 133 -4.18 2.68 -12.27
C ARG A 133 -5.29 2.17 -13.18
N PHE A 134 -6.49 2.06 -12.64
CA PHE A 134 -7.69 1.90 -13.43
C PHE A 134 -8.42 3.24 -13.52
N ASP A 135 -8.66 3.69 -14.74
CA ASP A 135 -9.45 4.88 -15.04
C ASP A 135 -10.86 4.42 -15.42
N THR A 136 -11.84 4.81 -14.63
CA THR A 136 -13.26 4.68 -14.93
C THR A 136 -13.83 6.00 -15.45
N ALA A 137 -15.08 6.03 -15.87
CA ALA A 137 -15.73 7.27 -16.28
C ALA A 137 -15.87 8.28 -15.13
N ALA A 138 -15.94 7.80 -13.88
CA ALA A 138 -16.16 8.64 -12.71
C ALA A 138 -14.86 8.98 -11.98
N GLU A 139 -13.96 8.01 -11.81
CA GLU A 139 -12.83 8.13 -10.89
C GLU A 139 -11.61 7.36 -11.37
N LYS A 140 -10.45 7.71 -10.81
CA LYS A 140 -9.20 6.95 -10.97
C LYS A 140 -8.86 6.20 -9.70
N HIS A 141 -8.55 4.93 -9.85
CA HIS A 141 -8.25 4.01 -8.78
C HIS A 141 -6.81 3.52 -8.89
N TYR A 142 -6.03 3.70 -7.84
CA TYR A 142 -4.60 3.40 -7.82
C TYR A 142 -4.32 2.17 -6.97
N PHE A 143 -3.50 1.25 -7.49
CA PHE A 143 -3.15 0.01 -6.81
C PHE A 143 -1.66 -0.23 -6.83
N SER A 144 -1.17 -0.82 -5.75
CA SER A 144 0.19 -1.31 -5.61
C SER A 144 0.15 -2.67 -4.94
N SER A 145 0.94 -3.62 -5.42
CA SER A 145 1.05 -4.92 -4.76
C SER A 145 1.64 -4.77 -3.35
N GLU A 146 1.13 -5.55 -2.42
CA GLU A 146 1.65 -5.57 -1.06
C GLU A 146 2.63 -6.72 -0.86
N THR A 147 3.89 -6.39 -0.58
CA THR A 147 5.00 -7.34 -0.41
C THR A 147 5.46 -7.48 1.03
N GLY A 148 4.80 -6.80 1.98
CA GLY A 148 5.17 -6.86 3.41
C GLY A 148 4.99 -5.52 4.13
N PRO A 149 5.55 -5.36 5.33
CA PRO A 149 5.41 -4.15 6.14
C PRO A 149 6.05 -2.94 5.46
N LEU A 150 7.16 -3.16 4.77
CA LEU A 150 7.89 -2.14 4.03
C LEU A 150 7.59 -2.25 2.52
N VAL A 151 7.94 -1.21 1.78
CA VAL A 151 7.64 -1.10 0.34
C VAL A 151 8.70 -1.75 -0.57
N PHE A 152 9.72 -2.39 0.03
CA PHE A 152 10.79 -3.03 -0.72
C PHE A 152 10.26 -4.18 -1.61
N GLY A 153 10.72 -4.23 -2.85
CA GLY A 153 10.30 -5.25 -3.82
C GLY A 153 8.94 -5.03 -4.46
N SER A 154 8.19 -3.99 -4.08
CA SER A 154 6.85 -3.72 -4.63
C SER A 154 6.84 -3.45 -6.15
N HIS A 155 7.96 -2.99 -6.73
CA HIS A 155 8.04 -2.73 -8.17
C HIS A 155 7.81 -3.99 -8.99
N LYS A 156 8.57 -5.06 -8.72
CA LYS A 156 8.47 -6.33 -9.46
C LYS A 156 7.09 -6.98 -9.32
N SER A 157 6.55 -7.01 -8.10
CA SER A 157 5.25 -7.62 -7.84
C SER A 157 4.08 -6.77 -8.35
N THR A 158 4.17 -5.43 -8.33
CA THR A 158 3.16 -4.56 -8.92
C THR A 158 3.21 -4.65 -10.46
N LYS A 159 4.40 -4.79 -11.04
CA LYS A 159 4.53 -5.02 -12.50
C LYS A 159 3.92 -6.36 -12.90
N ALA A 160 4.17 -7.43 -12.13
CA ALA A 160 3.56 -8.73 -12.37
C ALA A 160 2.02 -8.67 -12.28
N LEU A 161 1.48 -7.97 -11.28
CA LEU A 161 0.05 -7.71 -11.14
C LEU A 161 -0.53 -6.95 -12.35
N TYR A 162 0.19 -5.91 -12.81
CA TYR A 162 -0.20 -5.17 -14.01
C TYR A 162 -0.18 -6.06 -15.26
N ASP A 163 0.88 -6.83 -15.47
CA ASP A 163 1.03 -7.68 -16.66
C ASP A 163 -0.04 -8.78 -16.70
N GLU A 164 -0.39 -9.32 -15.55
CA GLU A 164 -1.45 -10.29 -15.42
C GLU A 164 -2.82 -9.66 -15.74
N ALA A 165 -3.15 -8.53 -15.13
CA ALA A 165 -4.38 -7.80 -15.42
C ALA A 165 -4.44 -7.37 -16.90
N ASN A 166 -3.33 -6.91 -17.47
CA ASN A 166 -3.25 -6.43 -18.85
C ASN A 166 -3.52 -7.53 -19.88
N ARG A 167 -3.20 -8.80 -19.59
CA ARG A 167 -3.56 -9.93 -20.47
C ARG A 167 -5.07 -10.03 -20.69
N TYR A 168 -5.87 -9.68 -19.67
CA TYR A 168 -7.33 -9.69 -19.74
C TYR A 168 -7.90 -8.39 -20.31
N PHE A 169 -7.19 -7.27 -20.17
CA PHE A 169 -7.56 -5.98 -20.74
C PHE A 169 -7.08 -5.79 -22.17
N GLY A 170 -5.91 -6.33 -22.55
CA GLY A 170 -5.33 -6.22 -23.89
C GLY A 170 -5.89 -7.20 -24.90
N GLY A 171 -6.45 -8.33 -24.47
CA GLY A 171 -7.00 -9.37 -25.37
C GLY A 171 -8.35 -9.05 -26.00
N SER A 172 -8.96 -7.91 -25.69
CA SER A 172 -10.27 -7.50 -26.21
C SER A 172 -10.18 -6.55 -27.42
N GLY A 173 -8.98 -6.32 -27.96
CA GLY A 173 -8.72 -5.34 -29.02
C GLY A 173 -7.98 -5.89 -30.23
N GLN A 174 -8.14 -7.19 -30.55
CA GLN A 174 -7.76 -7.74 -31.86
C GLN A 174 -8.95 -8.33 -32.59
#